data_218f57fe82c53cdbd06cefc09905c1c4
#
_entry.id   218f57fe82c53cdbd06cefc09905c1c4
#
_cell.length_a   1.000
_cell.length_b   1.000
_cell.length_c   1.000
_cell.angle_alpha   90.00
_cell.angle_beta   90.00
_cell.angle_gamma   90.00
#
_symmetry.space_group_name_H-M   'P 1'
#
loop_
_entity.id
_entity.type
_entity.pdbx_description
1 polymer ?
#
loop_
_entity_poly.entity_id
_entity_poly.type
_entity_poly.pdbx_seq_one_letter_code
_entity_poly.pdbx_strand_id
1 'polypeptide(L)'
;MNKKIIYIDMDGVLADFDGTVDQLFRENPGKFRENTKIVDGKAYRSNSSIPGIFGMLKPVAGALDAVNKLSQNYDLFVLSSLPWGNATAAQEKVLWLKRYFGEDENSVFYKRIIFSSRKDLAIGDYLIDDRPTNGAEKFPGKVLRFGGEEFPDWRAVLDFFEREI
;
A
#
# COMPACT_ATOMS: atom_id res chain seq x y z
N MET A 1 -6.92 -26.89 -6.31
CA MET A 1 -5.60 -26.37 -5.94
C MET A 1 -5.80 -25.09 -5.14
N ASN A 2 -5.02 -24.87 -4.09
CA ASN A 2 -5.09 -23.59 -3.36
C ASN A 2 -4.51 -22.50 -4.25
N LYS A 3 -5.18 -21.33 -4.28
CA LYS A 3 -4.66 -20.17 -4.99
C LYS A 3 -3.36 -19.71 -4.33
N LYS A 4 -2.40 -19.21 -5.12
CA LYS A 4 -1.20 -18.54 -4.61
C LYS A 4 -1.57 -17.25 -3.90
N ILE A 5 -0.84 -16.91 -2.86
CA ILE A 5 -1.07 -15.74 -2.00
C ILE A 5 -0.25 -14.55 -2.52
N ILE A 6 -0.93 -13.42 -2.76
CA ILE A 6 -0.30 -12.14 -3.04
C ILE A 6 -0.59 -11.20 -1.88
N TYR A 7 0.46 -10.71 -1.24
CA TYR A 7 0.39 -9.56 -0.34
C TYR A 7 0.59 -8.27 -1.12
N ILE A 8 -0.20 -7.26 -0.80
CA ILE A 8 -0.17 -5.94 -1.45
C ILE A 8 0.00 -4.88 -0.37
N ASP A 9 1.07 -4.07 -0.47
CA ASP A 9 1.19 -2.89 0.39
C ASP A 9 0.13 -1.85 0.03
N MET A 10 -0.15 -0.95 0.96
CA MET A 10 -1.17 0.07 0.74
C MET A 10 -0.56 1.38 0.24
N ASP A 11 0.33 2.00 1.02
CA ASP A 11 0.87 3.33 0.71
C ASP A 11 1.88 3.25 -0.44
N GLY A 12 1.68 4.05 -1.48
CA GLY A 12 2.51 4.03 -2.68
C GLY A 12 2.20 2.88 -3.65
N VAL A 13 1.30 1.95 -3.31
CA VAL A 13 0.90 0.81 -4.14
C VAL A 13 -0.58 0.84 -4.48
N LEU A 14 -1.46 0.74 -3.47
CA LEU A 14 -2.91 0.89 -3.64
C LEU A 14 -3.35 2.35 -3.52
N ALA A 15 -2.81 3.06 -2.54
CA ALA A 15 -3.11 4.45 -2.21
C ALA A 15 -1.92 5.35 -2.56
N ASP A 16 -2.18 6.40 -3.33
CA ASP A 16 -1.17 7.39 -3.73
C ASP A 16 -0.87 8.35 -2.56
N PHE A 17 0.06 7.93 -1.69
CA PHE A 17 0.44 8.72 -0.52
C PHE A 17 1.17 10.00 -0.94
N ASP A 18 2.24 9.89 -1.71
CA ASP A 18 3.11 11.02 -2.05
C ASP A 18 2.37 12.05 -2.92
N GLY A 19 1.67 11.62 -3.97
CA GLY A 19 0.93 12.52 -4.86
C GLY A 19 -0.23 13.23 -4.16
N THR A 20 -0.98 12.51 -3.30
CA THR A 20 -2.06 13.13 -2.52
C THR A 20 -1.51 14.13 -1.50
N VAL A 21 -0.46 13.77 -0.77
CA VAL A 21 0.18 14.66 0.20
C VAL A 21 0.72 15.91 -0.48
N ASP A 22 1.41 15.80 -1.60
CA ASP A 22 1.91 16.93 -2.36
C ASP A 22 0.79 17.87 -2.84
N GLN A 23 -0.35 17.30 -3.24
CA GLN A 23 -1.54 18.11 -3.56
C GLN A 23 -2.06 18.87 -2.34
N LEU A 24 -2.23 18.17 -1.20
CA LEU A 24 -2.70 18.79 0.05
C LEU A 24 -1.79 19.92 0.52
N PHE A 25 -0.47 19.78 0.36
CA PHE A 25 0.49 20.84 0.69
C PHE A 25 0.36 22.06 -0.21
N ARG A 26 0.15 21.85 -1.50
CA ARG A 26 -0.07 22.96 -2.44
C ARG A 26 -1.34 23.73 -2.13
N GLU A 27 -2.40 23.01 -1.76
CA GLU A 27 -3.70 23.62 -1.44
C GLU A 27 -3.74 24.27 -0.05
N ASN A 28 -2.94 23.77 0.90
CA ASN A 28 -2.94 24.19 2.31
C ASN A 28 -1.51 24.35 2.87
N PRO A 29 -0.71 25.29 2.37
CA PRO A 29 0.72 25.38 2.69
C PRO A 29 1.03 25.66 4.18
N GLY A 30 0.09 26.22 4.94
CA GLY A 30 0.26 26.50 6.38
C GLY A 30 0.04 25.29 7.29
N LYS A 31 -0.88 24.39 6.91
CA LYS A 31 -1.34 23.29 7.77
C LYS A 31 -0.32 22.16 7.93
N PHE A 32 0.57 21.96 6.96
CA PHE A 32 1.43 20.78 6.86
C PHE A 32 2.92 21.07 7.06
N ARG A 33 3.34 22.32 7.18
CA ARG A 33 4.76 22.71 7.34
C ARG A 33 5.41 22.25 8.64
N GLU A 34 4.64 21.99 9.69
CA GLU A 34 5.15 21.70 11.03
C GLU A 34 5.69 20.26 11.18
N ASN A 35 5.44 19.39 10.22
CA ASN A 35 5.81 17.96 10.28
C ASN A 35 7.05 17.59 9.47
N THR A 36 7.90 18.54 9.11
CA THR A 36 9.14 18.25 8.39
C THR A 36 10.20 17.71 9.34
N LYS A 37 10.63 16.46 9.16
CA LYS A 37 11.83 15.89 9.81
C LYS A 37 13.03 16.03 8.89
N ILE A 38 14.14 16.51 9.43
CA ILE A 38 15.42 16.51 8.74
C ILE A 38 16.21 15.28 9.24
N VAL A 39 16.55 14.37 8.33
CA VAL A 39 17.42 13.21 8.60
C VAL A 39 18.56 13.25 7.59
N ASP A 40 19.80 13.23 8.06
CA ASP A 40 21.02 13.31 7.25
C ASP A 40 21.03 14.47 6.23
N GLY A 41 20.54 15.64 6.67
CA GLY A 41 20.47 16.86 5.84
C GLY A 41 19.37 16.87 4.78
N LYS A 42 18.56 15.83 4.67
CA LYS A 42 17.39 15.77 3.81
C LYS A 42 16.11 15.99 4.59
N ALA A 43 15.25 16.86 4.08
CA ALA A 43 13.93 17.10 4.67
C ALA A 43 12.99 15.94 4.30
N TYR A 44 12.64 15.12 5.29
CA TYR A 44 11.58 14.12 5.19
C TYR A 44 10.34 14.66 5.89
N ARG A 45 9.28 14.75 5.16
CA ARG A 45 7.99 15.14 5.71
C ARG A 45 7.36 13.92 6.36
N SER A 46 7.33 13.87 7.70
CA SER A 46 6.64 12.80 8.42
C SER A 46 5.12 13.01 8.38
N ASN A 47 4.56 13.07 7.17
CA ASN A 47 3.13 13.33 6.96
C ASN A 47 2.27 12.16 7.42
N SER A 48 2.85 10.95 7.53
CA SER A 48 2.17 9.76 8.05
C SER A 48 1.75 9.89 9.51
N SER A 49 2.33 10.83 10.28
CA SER A 49 1.92 11.10 11.66
C SER A 49 0.71 12.04 11.79
N ILE A 50 0.22 12.60 10.69
CA ILE A 50 -0.93 13.50 10.70
C ILE A 50 -2.22 12.66 10.81
N PRO A 51 -3.04 12.86 11.86
CA PRO A 51 -4.33 12.19 11.95
C PRO A 51 -5.24 12.54 10.76
N GLY A 52 -5.92 11.55 10.21
CA GLY A 52 -6.82 11.71 9.06
C GLY A 52 -6.15 11.57 7.70
N ILE A 53 -4.80 11.57 7.61
CA ILE A 53 -4.09 11.61 6.33
C ILE A 53 -4.41 10.40 5.44
N PHE A 54 -4.46 9.19 6.00
CA PHE A 54 -4.71 7.97 5.23
C PHE A 54 -6.13 7.91 4.67
N GLY A 55 -7.10 8.54 5.34
CA GLY A 55 -8.47 8.64 4.85
C GLY A 55 -8.64 9.56 3.63
N MET A 56 -7.68 10.46 3.38
CA MET A 56 -7.71 11.42 2.28
C MET A 56 -7.04 10.92 1.00
N LEU A 57 -6.30 9.81 1.06
CA LEU A 57 -5.51 9.32 -0.06
C LEU A 57 -6.41 8.94 -1.26
N LYS A 58 -5.90 9.23 -2.46
CA LYS A 58 -6.51 8.77 -3.70
C LYS A 58 -5.96 7.39 -4.08
N PRO A 59 -6.71 6.56 -4.80
CA PRO A 59 -6.15 5.33 -5.35
C PRO A 59 -5.02 5.63 -6.35
N VAL A 60 -4.01 4.77 -6.37
CA VAL A 60 -3.03 4.74 -7.45
C VAL A 60 -3.74 4.36 -8.75
N ALA A 61 -3.35 5.00 -9.86
CA ALA A 61 -3.94 4.73 -11.17
C ALA A 61 -3.85 3.23 -11.52
N GLY A 62 -4.97 2.63 -11.88
CA GLY A 62 -5.08 1.22 -12.23
C GLY A 62 -5.17 0.23 -11.05
N ALA A 63 -4.97 0.67 -9.80
CA ALA A 63 -4.96 -0.23 -8.64
C ALA A 63 -6.27 -1.01 -8.46
N LEU A 64 -7.41 -0.34 -8.60
CA LEU A 64 -8.73 -0.97 -8.38
C LEU A 64 -9.00 -2.07 -9.41
N ASP A 65 -8.73 -1.79 -10.68
CA ASP A 65 -8.92 -2.75 -11.76
C ASP A 65 -7.93 -3.93 -11.65
N ALA A 66 -6.68 -3.64 -11.28
CA ALA A 66 -5.65 -4.65 -11.12
C ALA A 66 -6.00 -5.63 -9.98
N VAL A 67 -6.41 -5.12 -8.83
CA VAL A 67 -6.85 -5.95 -7.69
C VAL A 67 -8.03 -6.85 -8.10
N ASN A 68 -9.03 -6.30 -8.78
CA ASN A 68 -10.17 -7.07 -9.25
C ASN A 68 -9.77 -8.20 -10.22
N LYS A 69 -8.86 -7.94 -11.15
CA LYS A 69 -8.33 -8.97 -12.07
C LYS A 69 -7.55 -10.05 -11.34
N LEU A 70 -6.61 -9.65 -10.47
CA LEU A 70 -5.77 -10.59 -9.72
C LEU A 70 -6.59 -11.49 -8.79
N SER A 71 -7.66 -10.97 -8.18
CA SER A 71 -8.53 -11.74 -7.26
C SER A 71 -9.20 -12.95 -7.90
N GLN A 72 -9.30 -12.98 -9.23
CA GLN A 72 -9.88 -14.11 -9.94
C GLN A 72 -9.01 -15.37 -9.82
N ASN A 73 -7.68 -15.20 -9.82
CA ASN A 73 -6.72 -16.31 -9.85
C ASN A 73 -5.86 -16.45 -8.58
N TYR A 74 -5.80 -15.42 -7.74
CA TYR A 74 -4.95 -15.35 -6.55
C TYR A 74 -5.74 -15.04 -5.29
N ASP A 75 -5.20 -15.46 -4.14
CA ASP A 75 -5.67 -15.04 -2.81
C ASP A 75 -4.96 -13.74 -2.43
N LEU A 76 -5.71 -12.64 -2.36
CA LEU A 76 -5.16 -11.31 -2.11
C LEU A 76 -5.31 -10.91 -0.64
N PHE A 77 -4.25 -10.36 -0.07
CA PHE A 77 -4.24 -9.76 1.27
C PHE A 77 -3.56 -8.40 1.22
N VAL A 78 -4.04 -7.46 2.01
CA VAL A 78 -3.29 -6.24 2.30
C VAL A 78 -2.27 -6.53 3.39
N LEU A 79 -1.01 -6.15 3.17
CA LEU A 79 0.07 -6.23 4.16
C LEU A 79 0.75 -4.87 4.25
N SER A 80 0.35 -4.06 5.22
CA SER A 80 0.78 -2.67 5.35
C SER A 80 1.33 -2.38 6.74
N SER A 81 2.33 -1.50 6.84
CA SER A 81 2.82 -1.01 8.12
C SER A 81 1.96 0.13 8.66
N LEU A 82 1.99 0.31 9.97
CA LEU A 82 1.37 1.45 10.64
C LEU A 82 2.45 2.41 11.15
N PRO A 83 2.34 3.71 10.90
CA PRO A 83 3.23 4.69 11.50
C PRO A 83 2.99 4.75 13.01
N TRP A 84 4.04 4.54 13.80
CA TRP A 84 3.94 4.49 15.26
C TRP A 84 3.35 5.76 15.89
N GLY A 85 3.62 6.91 15.27
CA GLY A 85 3.14 8.22 15.73
C GLY A 85 1.72 8.60 15.34
N ASN A 86 0.96 7.71 14.64
CA ASN A 86 -0.40 7.99 14.22
C ASN A 86 -1.36 6.89 14.68
N ALA A 87 -2.00 7.12 15.82
CA ALA A 87 -2.91 6.15 16.43
C ALA A 87 -4.19 5.89 15.60
N THR A 88 -4.55 6.81 14.68
CA THR A 88 -5.76 6.67 13.84
C THR A 88 -5.49 5.95 12.52
N ALA A 89 -4.22 5.72 12.18
CA ALA A 89 -3.82 5.16 10.88
C ALA A 89 -4.48 3.82 10.56
N ALA A 90 -4.61 2.91 11.53
CA ALA A 90 -5.23 1.60 11.30
C ALA A 90 -6.70 1.74 10.91
N GLN A 91 -7.46 2.55 11.62
CA GLN A 91 -8.87 2.80 11.33
C GLN A 91 -9.04 3.46 9.96
N GLU A 92 -8.22 4.47 9.67
CA GLU A 92 -8.27 5.21 8.40
C GLU A 92 -7.98 4.30 7.21
N LYS A 93 -6.97 3.44 7.31
CA LYS A 93 -6.62 2.46 6.27
C LYS A 93 -7.73 1.44 6.04
N VAL A 94 -8.34 0.92 7.12
CA VAL A 94 -9.48 0.00 6.99
C VAL A 94 -10.67 0.69 6.32
N LEU A 95 -11.02 1.91 6.73
CA LEU A 95 -12.12 2.66 6.13
C LEU A 95 -11.86 3.01 4.67
N TRP A 96 -10.59 3.31 4.31
CA TRP A 96 -10.17 3.54 2.95
C TRP A 96 -10.37 2.28 2.08
N LEU A 97 -9.92 1.12 2.56
CA LEU A 97 -10.10 -0.15 1.85
C LEU A 97 -11.59 -0.49 1.65
N LYS A 98 -12.41 -0.30 2.67
CA LYS A 98 -13.87 -0.47 2.57
C LYS A 98 -14.50 0.46 1.54
N ARG A 99 -14.08 1.73 1.50
CA ARG A 99 -14.59 2.72 0.55
C ARG A 99 -14.37 2.32 -0.91
N TYR A 100 -13.19 1.78 -1.23
CA TYR A 100 -12.79 1.52 -2.62
C TYR A 100 -13.02 0.06 -3.07
N PHE A 101 -13.07 -0.89 -2.14
CA PHE A 101 -13.20 -2.32 -2.45
C PHE A 101 -14.45 -2.97 -1.88
N GLY A 102 -15.28 -2.22 -1.15
CA GLY A 102 -16.47 -2.75 -0.49
C GLY A 102 -16.21 -3.22 0.94
N GLU A 103 -17.29 -3.35 1.72
CA GLU A 103 -17.18 -3.69 3.15
C GLU A 103 -17.86 -5.00 3.56
N ASP A 104 -18.62 -5.61 2.67
CA ASP A 104 -19.28 -6.88 2.90
C ASP A 104 -18.40 -8.10 2.58
N GLU A 105 -18.93 -9.28 2.78
CA GLU A 105 -18.23 -10.56 2.57
C GLU A 105 -17.78 -10.82 1.13
N ASN A 106 -18.33 -10.10 0.15
CA ASN A 106 -17.96 -10.21 -1.27
C ASN A 106 -16.75 -9.30 -1.60
N SER A 107 -16.36 -8.41 -0.68
CA SER A 107 -15.18 -7.57 -0.86
C SER A 107 -13.92 -8.42 -0.91
N VAL A 108 -13.03 -8.11 -1.87
CA VAL A 108 -11.76 -8.82 -2.05
C VAL A 108 -10.88 -8.81 -0.79
N PHE A 109 -10.98 -7.75 0.03
CA PHE A 109 -10.21 -7.60 1.26
C PHE A 109 -11.01 -7.84 2.55
N TYR A 110 -12.20 -8.42 2.45
CA TYR A 110 -12.97 -8.78 3.65
C TYR A 110 -12.19 -9.75 4.55
N LYS A 111 -11.87 -9.31 5.77
CA LYS A 111 -11.03 -10.06 6.74
C LYS A 111 -9.64 -10.46 6.21
N ARG A 112 -9.11 -9.70 5.26
CA ARG A 112 -7.83 -9.98 4.58
C ARG A 112 -6.86 -8.80 4.69
N ILE A 113 -6.79 -8.18 5.87
CA ILE A 113 -5.93 -7.04 6.17
C ILE A 113 -4.99 -7.42 7.30
N ILE A 114 -3.68 -7.26 7.06
CA ILE A 114 -2.63 -7.51 8.03
C ILE A 114 -1.82 -6.21 8.19
N PHE A 115 -1.75 -5.71 9.41
CA PHE A 115 -0.85 -4.61 9.75
C PHE A 115 0.39 -5.15 10.45
N SER A 116 1.54 -4.94 9.82
CA SER A 116 2.83 -5.37 10.38
C SER A 116 3.98 -4.54 9.82
N SER A 117 4.91 -4.17 10.69
CA SER A 117 6.23 -3.64 10.30
C SER A 117 7.29 -4.75 10.17
N ARG A 118 6.87 -6.01 10.21
CA ARG A 118 7.67 -7.21 10.03
C ARG A 118 7.08 -8.06 8.90
N LYS A 119 7.16 -7.52 7.67
CA LYS A 119 6.63 -8.18 6.47
C LYS A 119 7.36 -9.49 6.15
N ASP A 120 8.58 -9.63 6.65
CA ASP A 120 9.39 -10.85 6.62
C ASP A 120 8.78 -12.05 7.37
N LEU A 121 7.83 -11.81 8.27
CA LEU A 121 7.12 -12.87 8.99
C LEU A 121 5.86 -13.39 8.26
N ALA A 122 5.44 -12.70 7.19
CA ALA A 122 4.30 -13.15 6.39
C ALA A 122 4.72 -14.28 5.44
N ILE A 123 3.92 -15.33 5.37
CA ILE A 123 4.16 -16.47 4.48
C ILE A 123 3.22 -16.36 3.28
N GLY A 124 3.78 -16.23 2.10
CA GLY A 124 3.04 -16.11 0.84
C GLY A 124 3.96 -16.22 -0.36
N ASP A 125 3.37 -16.22 -1.56
CA ASP A 125 4.12 -16.41 -2.81
C ASP A 125 4.70 -15.09 -3.34
N TYR A 126 3.94 -14.00 -3.20
CA TYR A 126 4.31 -12.69 -3.75
C TYR A 126 4.03 -11.56 -2.76
N LEU A 127 4.87 -10.52 -2.81
CA LEU A 127 4.65 -9.24 -2.16
C LEU A 127 4.82 -8.12 -3.18
N ILE A 128 3.81 -7.27 -3.35
CA ILE A 128 3.87 -6.04 -4.15
C ILE A 128 4.08 -4.88 -3.18
N ASP A 129 5.25 -4.22 -3.25
CA ASP A 129 5.67 -3.19 -2.29
C ASP A 129 6.57 -2.16 -2.97
N ASP A 130 6.40 -0.87 -2.64
CA ASP A 130 7.17 0.22 -3.23
C ASP A 130 8.52 0.46 -2.53
N ARG A 131 8.73 -0.10 -1.31
CA ARG A 131 9.91 0.17 -0.48
C ARG A 131 10.57 -1.08 0.08
N PRO A 132 11.93 -1.13 0.17
CA PRO A 132 12.66 -2.22 0.81
C PRO A 132 12.75 -2.01 2.33
N THR A 133 11.64 -1.71 2.98
CA THR A 133 11.58 -1.38 4.42
C THR A 133 10.56 -2.25 5.13
N ASN A 134 10.53 -2.19 6.46
CA ASN A 134 9.59 -2.95 7.29
C ASN A 134 9.62 -4.46 7.02
N GLY A 135 10.80 -5.01 6.69
CA GLY A 135 10.98 -6.43 6.42
C GLY A 135 10.62 -6.86 4.99
N ALA A 136 10.17 -5.95 4.12
CA ALA A 136 9.81 -6.29 2.74
C ALA A 136 11.00 -6.89 1.96
N GLU A 137 12.22 -6.41 2.22
CA GLU A 137 13.47 -6.91 1.60
C GLU A 137 13.82 -8.35 2.00
N LYS A 138 13.21 -8.86 3.07
CA LYS A 138 13.42 -10.23 3.60
C LYS A 138 12.16 -11.09 3.49
N PHE A 139 11.17 -10.63 2.75
CA PHE A 139 9.97 -11.43 2.51
C PHE A 139 10.35 -12.76 1.84
N PRO A 140 9.86 -13.91 2.35
CA PRO A 140 10.32 -15.23 1.88
C PRO A 140 9.89 -15.57 0.45
N GLY A 141 8.84 -14.96 -0.08
CA GLY A 141 8.38 -15.11 -1.46
C GLY A 141 9.04 -14.13 -2.44
N LYS A 142 8.48 -13.99 -3.63
CA LYS A 142 8.97 -13.02 -4.64
C LYS A 142 8.43 -11.62 -4.34
N VAL A 143 9.34 -10.65 -4.25
CA VAL A 143 8.97 -9.23 -4.11
C VAL A 143 8.93 -8.56 -5.48
N LEU A 144 7.78 -7.95 -5.81
CA LEU A 144 7.61 -7.07 -6.96
C LEU A 144 7.77 -5.64 -6.48
N ARG A 145 8.86 -4.97 -6.87
CA ARG A 145 9.16 -3.59 -6.48
C ARG A 145 8.31 -2.63 -7.30
N PHE A 146 7.16 -2.23 -6.73
CA PHE A 146 6.24 -1.29 -7.37
C PHE A 146 6.86 0.11 -7.48
N GLY A 147 6.64 0.78 -8.62
CA GLY A 147 7.28 2.07 -8.92
C GLY A 147 8.75 1.98 -9.31
N GLY A 148 9.32 0.76 -9.35
CA GLY A 148 10.67 0.49 -9.82
C GLY A 148 10.75 0.29 -11.34
N GLU A 149 11.95 0.01 -11.84
CA GLU A 149 12.21 -0.15 -13.28
C GLU A 149 11.41 -1.30 -13.90
N GLU A 150 11.30 -2.45 -13.20
CA GLU A 150 10.61 -3.64 -13.71
C GLU A 150 9.08 -3.53 -13.58
N PHE A 151 8.58 -2.90 -12.50
CA PHE A 151 7.16 -2.75 -12.20
C PHE A 151 6.79 -1.28 -11.96
N PRO A 152 6.90 -0.41 -12.98
CA PRO A 152 6.66 1.03 -12.83
C PRO A 152 5.21 1.36 -12.47
N ASP A 153 4.27 0.49 -12.81
CA ASP A 153 2.84 0.68 -12.61
C ASP A 153 2.08 -0.66 -12.52
N TRP A 154 0.78 -0.57 -12.28
CA TRP A 154 -0.10 -1.74 -12.20
C TRP A 154 -0.24 -2.52 -13.51
N ARG A 155 0.00 -1.90 -14.66
CA ARG A 155 -0.02 -2.61 -15.95
C ARG A 155 1.14 -3.59 -16.02
N ALA A 156 2.35 -3.16 -15.68
CA ALA A 156 3.51 -4.04 -15.66
C ALA A 156 3.35 -5.20 -14.66
N VAL A 157 2.72 -4.94 -13.51
CA VAL A 157 2.37 -5.99 -12.54
C VAL A 157 1.39 -7.00 -13.14
N LEU A 158 0.33 -6.55 -13.81
CA LEU A 158 -0.62 -7.45 -14.47
C LEU A 158 0.04 -8.27 -15.58
N ASP A 159 0.85 -7.64 -16.42
CA ASP A 159 1.58 -8.32 -17.52
C ASP A 159 2.52 -9.42 -16.98
N PHE A 160 3.09 -9.22 -15.79
CA PHE A 160 3.87 -10.25 -15.10
C PHE A 160 2.98 -11.44 -14.69
N PHE A 161 1.87 -11.19 -14.02
CA PHE A 161 0.98 -12.25 -13.54
C PHE A 161 0.25 -12.99 -14.67
N GLU A 162 -0.01 -12.36 -15.80
CA GLU A 162 -0.57 -13.01 -16.99
C GLU A 162 0.37 -14.08 -17.56
N ARG A 163 1.69 -13.91 -17.37
CA ARG A 163 2.70 -14.89 -17.81
C ARG A 163 2.94 -16.01 -16.77
N GLU A 164 2.50 -15.84 -15.55
CA GLU A 164 2.62 -16.83 -14.45
C GLU A 164 1.44 -17.82 -14.40
N ILE A 165 0.35 -17.56 -15.16
CA ILE A 165 -0.81 -18.43 -15.29
C ILE A 165 -0.55 -19.42 -16.42
#